data_1b81cabcfb174736dacc08c4e7e2ac49
#
_entry.id   1b81cabcfb174736dacc08c4e7e2ac49
#
_cell.length_a   1.000
_cell.length_b   1.000
_cell.length_c   1.000
_cell.angle_alpha   90.00
_cell.angle_beta   90.00
_cell.angle_gamma   90.00
#
_symmetry.space_group_name_H-M   'P 1'
#
loop_
_entity.id
_entity.type
_entity.pdbx_description
1 polymer ?
#
loop_
_entity_poly.entity_id
_entity_poly.type
_entity_poly.pdbx_seq_one_letter_code
_entity_poly.pdbx_strand_id
1 'polypeptide(L)'
;DEGRMALDEPLGFDWFPRARSPETDPRNEITLRHVLNMSSGLETVDNGGLEYATGSGLAYWAGPSSIRGARARALIREPGTFWDYENYDTLLGVYAMKLAIGDDQEYLEFPRKRLLDKIGMRSTLLSTDRFGDFIMSSQVYTNARDLGRFGLLYLNNGMWNGERLISEEWIDFVRTPAPATATTGNGYGGQWWLPGDNASGVPTDAYSTSGNRGQYTIVVPSHDLVIVRRGLDNPGGFSRWGLLREVLKAIPEETEDR
;
A
#
# COMPACT_ATOMS: atom_id res chain seq x y z
N ASP A 1 -11.61 -9.88 -2.68
CA ASP A 1 -13.07 -9.90 -2.51
C ASP A 1 -13.82 -10.62 -3.65
N GLU A 2 -13.30 -10.66 -4.87
CA GLU A 2 -13.92 -11.40 -5.99
C GLU A 2 -13.51 -12.88 -6.07
N GLY A 3 -12.74 -13.39 -5.12
CA GLY A 3 -12.28 -14.79 -5.08
C GLY A 3 -11.24 -15.13 -6.15
N ARG A 4 -10.64 -14.13 -6.83
CA ARG A 4 -9.63 -14.35 -7.86
C ARG A 4 -8.23 -14.57 -7.29
N MET A 5 -7.99 -14.16 -6.05
CA MET A 5 -6.71 -14.24 -5.34
C MET A 5 -6.95 -14.48 -3.86
N ALA A 6 -6.03 -15.16 -3.19
CA ALA A 6 -6.03 -15.30 -1.74
C ALA A 6 -4.72 -14.73 -1.15
N LEU A 7 -4.80 -14.20 0.08
CA LEU A 7 -3.65 -13.57 0.74
C LEU A 7 -2.52 -14.57 1.00
N ASP A 8 -2.86 -15.80 1.34
CA ASP A 8 -1.91 -16.82 1.82
C ASP A 8 -1.52 -17.84 0.74
N GLU A 9 -2.01 -17.65 -0.49
CA GLU A 9 -1.58 -18.46 -1.62
C GLU A 9 -0.29 -17.91 -2.24
N PRO A 10 0.64 -18.79 -2.69
CA PRO A 10 1.81 -18.39 -3.43
C PRO A 10 1.48 -17.58 -4.68
N LEU A 11 2.30 -16.58 -4.99
CA LEU A 11 2.08 -15.70 -6.14
C LEU A 11 2.20 -16.42 -7.50
N GLY A 12 2.90 -17.55 -7.55
CA GLY A 12 2.99 -18.39 -8.76
C GLY A 12 3.70 -17.72 -9.95
N PHE A 13 4.63 -16.81 -9.68
CA PHE A 13 5.29 -16.04 -10.73
C PHE A 13 6.34 -16.86 -11.50
N ASP A 14 6.52 -16.52 -12.76
CA ASP A 14 7.72 -16.87 -13.52
C ASP A 14 8.85 -15.87 -13.12
N TRP A 15 9.65 -16.25 -12.11
CA TRP A 15 10.71 -15.42 -11.56
C TRP A 15 11.88 -15.22 -12.55
N PHE A 16 12.54 -14.06 -12.47
CA PHE A 16 13.68 -13.72 -13.31
C PHE A 16 14.90 -13.39 -12.44
N PRO A 17 16.16 -13.76 -12.81
CA PRO A 17 16.44 -14.81 -13.79
C PRO A 17 15.82 -16.14 -13.36
N ARG A 18 15.47 -16.97 -14.33
CA ARG A 18 14.85 -18.27 -14.04
C ARG A 18 15.84 -19.16 -13.31
N ALA A 19 15.40 -19.76 -12.22
CA ALA A 19 16.20 -20.76 -11.50
C ALA A 19 16.49 -21.98 -12.39
N ARG A 20 17.59 -22.71 -12.09
CA ARG A 20 17.91 -23.97 -12.82
C ARG A 20 16.80 -25.02 -12.67
N SER A 21 16.18 -25.05 -11.49
CA SER A 21 15.01 -25.88 -11.17
C SER A 21 13.89 -24.97 -10.74
N PRO A 22 13.06 -24.46 -11.66
CA PRO A 22 12.00 -23.50 -11.35
C PRO A 22 11.01 -24.00 -10.30
N GLU A 23 10.78 -25.32 -10.25
CA GLU A 23 9.86 -25.97 -9.31
C GLU A 23 10.36 -25.89 -7.86
N THR A 24 11.67 -25.72 -7.67
CA THR A 24 12.31 -25.59 -6.35
C THR A 24 12.84 -24.20 -6.08
N ASP A 25 12.45 -23.21 -6.87
CA ASP A 25 12.81 -21.82 -6.62
C ASP A 25 12.17 -21.36 -5.29
N PRO A 26 12.96 -20.99 -4.27
CA PRO A 26 12.41 -20.63 -2.96
C PRO A 26 11.51 -19.39 -3.01
N ARG A 27 11.57 -18.56 -4.07
CA ARG A 27 10.67 -17.44 -4.29
C ARG A 27 9.23 -17.88 -4.57
N ASN A 28 9.01 -19.14 -4.90
CA ASN A 28 7.67 -19.70 -5.09
C ASN A 28 6.84 -19.76 -3.78
N GLU A 29 7.47 -19.63 -2.62
CA GLU A 29 6.78 -19.57 -1.33
C GLU A 29 6.26 -18.16 -0.97
N ILE A 30 6.61 -17.16 -1.77
CA ILE A 30 6.16 -15.79 -1.53
C ILE A 30 4.67 -15.69 -1.83
N THR A 31 3.90 -15.25 -0.83
CA THR A 31 2.45 -15.04 -0.94
C THR A 31 2.09 -13.59 -1.18
N LEU A 32 0.82 -13.33 -1.53
CA LEU A 32 0.29 -11.98 -1.63
C LEU A 32 0.40 -11.22 -0.29
N ARG A 33 0.16 -11.91 0.84
CA ARG A 33 0.33 -11.33 2.18
C ARG A 33 1.75 -10.83 2.41
N HIS A 34 2.77 -11.60 2.03
CA HIS A 34 4.16 -11.22 2.21
C HIS A 34 4.51 -9.91 1.50
N VAL A 35 4.09 -9.74 0.25
CA VAL A 35 4.38 -8.50 -0.50
C VAL A 35 3.55 -7.32 -0.01
N LEU A 36 2.28 -7.52 0.36
CA LEU A 36 1.44 -6.45 0.90
C LEU A 36 1.87 -6.01 2.30
N ASN A 37 2.47 -6.89 3.07
CA ASN A 37 3.04 -6.61 4.39
C ASN A 37 4.50 -6.11 4.34
N MET A 38 5.09 -5.92 3.16
CA MET A 38 6.50 -5.53 3.02
C MET A 38 7.46 -6.52 3.70
N SER A 39 7.22 -7.81 3.52
CA SER A 39 7.98 -8.90 4.14
C SER A 39 8.24 -10.05 3.17
N SER A 40 8.44 -9.75 1.90
CA SER A 40 8.69 -10.76 0.86
C SER A 40 10.00 -11.54 1.05
N GLY A 41 10.96 -10.99 1.79
CA GLY A 41 12.31 -11.54 1.94
C GLY A 41 13.21 -11.34 0.72
N LEU A 42 12.71 -10.66 -0.31
CA LEU A 42 13.49 -10.29 -1.49
C LEU A 42 14.45 -9.14 -1.18
N GLU A 43 15.51 -9.07 -1.95
CA GLU A 43 16.50 -7.99 -1.86
C GLU A 43 15.83 -6.62 -2.02
N THR A 44 16.12 -5.70 -1.07
CA THR A 44 15.68 -4.32 -1.14
C THR A 44 16.64 -3.54 -2.03
N VAL A 45 16.11 -2.91 -3.06
CA VAL A 45 16.89 -2.13 -4.04
C VAL A 45 16.59 -0.64 -4.01
N ASP A 46 15.51 -0.23 -3.36
CA ASP A 46 15.13 1.16 -3.14
C ASP A 46 15.69 1.68 -1.80
N ASN A 47 16.99 1.77 -1.67
CA ASN A 47 17.66 2.14 -0.42
C ASN A 47 18.02 3.63 -0.31
N GLY A 48 17.08 4.49 -0.59
CA GLY A 48 17.01 5.85 -0.03
C GLY A 48 17.96 6.91 -0.55
N GLY A 49 18.89 6.69 -1.41
CA GLY A 49 19.79 7.75 -1.90
C GLY A 49 19.89 7.81 -3.41
N LEU A 50 19.62 6.70 -4.05
CA LEU A 50 19.74 6.53 -5.50
C LEU A 50 18.44 5.99 -6.10
N GLU A 51 17.30 6.18 -5.44
CA GLU A 51 15.99 5.66 -5.89
C GLU A 51 15.63 6.09 -7.32
N TYR A 52 16.16 7.22 -7.79
CA TYR A 52 15.98 7.66 -9.16
C TYR A 52 16.95 7.01 -10.16
N ALA A 53 17.99 6.37 -9.68
CA ALA A 53 19.02 5.73 -10.50
C ALA A 53 19.00 4.21 -10.41
N THR A 54 18.31 3.64 -9.42
CA THR A 54 18.20 2.20 -9.16
C THR A 54 16.76 1.84 -8.77
N GLY A 55 16.48 0.55 -8.66
CA GLY A 55 15.22 0.05 -8.16
C GLY A 55 14.02 0.53 -8.97
N SER A 56 12.90 0.72 -8.31
CA SER A 56 11.65 1.16 -8.92
C SER A 56 11.74 2.58 -9.50
N GLY A 57 12.64 3.41 -9.00
CA GLY A 57 12.89 4.74 -9.54
C GLY A 57 13.26 4.74 -11.01
N LEU A 58 14.02 3.76 -11.49
CA LEU A 58 14.31 3.60 -12.92
C LEU A 58 13.04 3.39 -13.75
N ALA A 59 12.05 2.63 -13.24
CA ALA A 59 10.79 2.43 -13.93
C ALA A 59 9.99 3.72 -14.05
N TYR A 60 10.05 4.60 -13.04
CA TYR A 60 9.32 5.87 -13.02
C TYR A 60 9.87 6.88 -14.04
N TRP A 61 11.19 6.93 -14.24
CA TRP A 61 11.84 8.01 -14.99
C TRP A 61 12.53 7.54 -16.27
N ALA A 62 13.05 6.32 -16.31
CA ALA A 62 13.89 5.83 -17.43
C ALA A 62 13.18 4.81 -18.33
N GLY A 63 11.97 4.37 -17.98
CA GLY A 63 11.12 3.51 -18.80
C GLY A 63 11.48 2.02 -18.91
N PRO A 64 12.29 1.39 -18.04
CA PRO A 64 12.35 -0.06 -17.97
C PRO A 64 11.02 -0.63 -17.44
N SER A 65 10.83 -1.94 -17.59
CA SER A 65 9.65 -2.61 -17.01
C SER A 65 9.75 -2.65 -15.49
N SER A 66 8.75 -2.08 -14.82
CA SER A 66 8.62 -2.11 -13.36
C SER A 66 8.48 -3.53 -12.84
N ILE A 67 7.69 -4.35 -13.52
CA ILE A 67 7.44 -5.76 -13.14
C ILE A 67 8.67 -6.64 -13.34
N ARG A 68 9.42 -6.44 -14.43
CA ARG A 68 10.65 -7.19 -14.63
C ARG A 68 11.67 -6.90 -13.53
N GLY A 69 11.82 -5.63 -13.13
CA GLY A 69 12.68 -5.24 -12.01
C GLY A 69 12.23 -5.88 -10.70
N ALA A 70 10.94 -5.82 -10.39
CA ALA A 70 10.37 -6.42 -9.19
C ALA A 70 10.62 -7.93 -9.11
N ARG A 71 10.47 -8.66 -10.22
CA ARG A 71 10.66 -10.11 -10.31
C ARG A 71 12.13 -10.54 -10.38
N ALA A 72 13.05 -9.60 -10.59
CA ALA A 72 14.48 -9.90 -10.79
C ALA A 72 15.28 -9.96 -9.47
N ARG A 73 14.65 -9.68 -8.34
CA ARG A 73 15.29 -9.63 -7.03
C ARG A 73 15.61 -11.02 -6.50
N ALA A 74 16.76 -11.15 -5.82
CA ALA A 74 17.14 -12.37 -5.14
C ALA A 74 16.36 -12.53 -3.82
N LEU A 75 16.04 -13.76 -3.43
CA LEU A 75 15.56 -14.05 -2.09
C LEU A 75 16.76 -14.08 -1.14
N ILE A 76 16.76 -13.20 -0.14
CA ILE A 76 17.86 -13.06 0.84
C ILE A 76 17.44 -13.38 2.27
N ARG A 77 16.15 -13.54 2.51
CA ARG A 77 15.53 -13.90 3.79
C ARG A 77 14.34 -14.80 3.56
N GLU A 78 13.95 -15.53 4.59
CA GLU A 78 12.71 -16.30 4.59
C GLU A 78 11.50 -15.35 4.50
N PRO A 79 10.53 -15.59 3.59
CA PRO A 79 9.33 -14.76 3.47
C PRO A 79 8.55 -14.68 4.79
N GLY A 80 8.05 -13.49 5.11
CA GLY A 80 7.29 -13.22 6.33
C GLY A 80 8.12 -12.96 7.58
N THR A 81 9.45 -13.13 7.56
CA THR A 81 10.29 -13.05 8.76
C THR A 81 10.91 -11.68 9.03
N PHE A 82 11.02 -10.86 8.01
CA PHE A 82 11.66 -9.54 8.12
C PHE A 82 10.85 -8.49 7.37
N TRP A 83 10.59 -7.36 8.03
CA TRP A 83 9.93 -6.22 7.43
C TRP A 83 10.96 -5.26 6.83
N ASP A 84 10.79 -4.94 5.54
CA ASP A 84 11.62 -3.98 4.83
C ASP A 84 10.79 -3.26 3.77
N TYR A 85 10.64 -1.94 3.90
CA TYR A 85 9.79 -1.17 3.00
C TYR A 85 10.38 -1.11 1.60
N GLU A 86 9.66 -1.70 0.62
CA GLU A 86 10.15 -1.83 -0.75
C GLU A 86 9.02 -1.60 -1.77
N ASN A 87 9.20 -0.62 -2.64
CA ASN A 87 8.23 -0.30 -3.68
C ASN A 87 7.97 -1.47 -4.63
N TYR A 88 8.97 -2.28 -4.92
CA TYR A 88 8.82 -3.45 -5.77
C TYR A 88 7.92 -4.53 -5.17
N ASP A 89 7.75 -4.61 -3.85
CA ASP A 89 6.78 -5.51 -3.23
C ASP A 89 5.35 -5.10 -3.60
N THR A 90 5.04 -3.81 -3.55
CA THR A 90 3.74 -3.30 -4.05
C THR A 90 3.53 -3.65 -5.53
N LEU A 91 4.57 -3.49 -6.36
CA LEU A 91 4.47 -3.80 -7.80
C LEU A 91 4.27 -5.28 -8.07
N LEU A 92 4.82 -6.19 -7.24
CA LEU A 92 4.50 -7.63 -7.32
C LEU A 92 3.03 -7.90 -7.01
N GLY A 93 2.44 -7.23 -6.00
CA GLY A 93 1.00 -7.32 -5.73
C GLY A 93 0.15 -6.84 -6.90
N VAL A 94 0.55 -5.73 -7.54
CA VAL A 94 -0.11 -5.21 -8.76
C VAL A 94 0.00 -6.19 -9.92
N TYR A 95 1.16 -6.84 -10.08
CA TYR A 95 1.35 -7.84 -11.12
C TYR A 95 0.52 -9.11 -10.86
N ALA A 96 0.42 -9.55 -9.62
CA ALA A 96 -0.47 -10.65 -9.26
C ALA A 96 -1.94 -10.33 -9.63
N MET A 97 -2.39 -9.11 -9.37
CA MET A 97 -3.71 -8.65 -9.80
C MET A 97 -3.87 -8.71 -11.32
N LYS A 98 -2.87 -8.28 -12.10
CA LYS A 98 -2.89 -8.36 -13.57
C LYS A 98 -3.07 -9.81 -14.05
N LEU A 99 -2.31 -10.74 -13.48
CA LEU A 99 -2.40 -12.15 -13.83
C LEU A 99 -3.76 -12.76 -13.45
N ALA A 100 -4.29 -12.41 -12.29
CA ALA A 100 -5.59 -12.88 -11.82
C ALA A 100 -6.76 -12.35 -12.67
N ILE A 101 -6.63 -11.16 -13.24
CA ILE A 101 -7.62 -10.58 -14.17
C ILE A 101 -7.52 -11.28 -15.54
N GLY A 102 -6.30 -11.49 -16.04
CA GLY A 102 -6.03 -12.26 -17.28
C GLY A 102 -6.40 -11.56 -18.58
N ASP A 103 -6.89 -10.32 -18.54
CA ASP A 103 -7.22 -9.49 -19.71
C ASP A 103 -6.65 -8.08 -19.50
N ASP A 104 -5.85 -7.60 -20.45
CA ASP A 104 -5.16 -6.32 -20.33
C ASP A 104 -6.12 -5.11 -20.34
N GLN A 105 -7.21 -5.17 -21.07
CA GLN A 105 -8.20 -4.09 -21.10
C GLN A 105 -8.98 -4.05 -19.78
N GLU A 106 -9.45 -5.20 -19.27
CA GLU A 106 -10.10 -5.27 -17.97
C GLU A 106 -9.14 -4.78 -16.87
N TYR A 107 -7.87 -5.17 -16.91
CA TYR A 107 -6.86 -4.73 -15.94
C TYR A 107 -6.71 -3.21 -15.91
N LEU A 108 -6.58 -2.56 -17.08
CA LEU A 108 -6.43 -1.10 -17.16
C LEU A 108 -7.68 -0.35 -16.68
N GLU A 109 -8.86 -0.92 -16.87
CA GLU A 109 -10.12 -0.34 -16.44
C GLU A 109 -10.50 -0.68 -15.00
N PHE A 110 -9.93 -1.74 -14.44
CA PHE A 110 -10.32 -2.33 -13.16
C PHE A 110 -10.34 -1.33 -12.01
N PRO A 111 -9.26 -0.58 -11.73
CA PRO A 111 -9.25 0.36 -10.59
C PRO A 111 -10.33 1.44 -10.73
N ARG A 112 -10.55 1.92 -11.95
CA ARG A 112 -11.56 2.94 -12.20
C ARG A 112 -12.97 2.39 -12.05
N LYS A 113 -13.30 1.32 -12.75
CA LYS A 113 -14.64 0.73 -12.76
C LYS A 113 -15.04 0.14 -11.40
N ARG A 114 -14.08 -0.49 -10.70
CA ARG A 114 -14.36 -1.22 -9.46
C ARG A 114 -14.32 -0.35 -8.22
N LEU A 115 -13.57 0.76 -8.25
CA LEU A 115 -13.36 1.60 -7.07
C LEU A 115 -13.56 3.09 -7.37
N LEU A 116 -12.69 3.69 -8.21
CA LEU A 116 -12.58 5.15 -8.28
C LEU A 116 -13.87 5.84 -8.71
N ASP A 117 -14.54 5.32 -9.74
CA ASP A 117 -15.82 5.90 -10.21
C ASP A 117 -16.94 5.70 -9.20
N LYS A 118 -16.96 4.56 -8.49
CA LYS A 118 -17.97 4.25 -7.46
C LYS A 118 -17.91 5.23 -6.30
N ILE A 119 -16.71 5.60 -5.84
CA ILE A 119 -16.53 6.56 -4.75
C ILE A 119 -16.34 8.00 -5.22
N GLY A 120 -16.44 8.24 -6.52
CA GLY A 120 -16.38 9.58 -7.10
C GLY A 120 -14.99 10.22 -7.14
N MET A 121 -13.92 9.44 -7.16
CA MET A 121 -12.52 9.90 -7.30
C MET A 121 -12.19 10.27 -8.76
N ARG A 122 -12.88 11.27 -9.27
CA ARG A 122 -12.86 11.62 -10.72
C ARG A 122 -11.58 12.31 -11.17
N SER A 123 -10.85 12.93 -10.25
CA SER A 123 -9.58 13.63 -10.54
C SER A 123 -8.35 12.76 -10.30
N THR A 124 -8.54 11.47 -10.07
CA THR A 124 -7.44 10.53 -9.80
C THR A 124 -6.92 9.93 -11.09
N LEU A 125 -5.60 9.99 -11.27
CA LEU A 125 -4.86 9.44 -12.38
C LEU A 125 -3.92 8.35 -11.89
N LEU A 126 -3.99 7.18 -12.50
CA LEU A 126 -3.07 6.07 -12.28
C LEU A 126 -2.13 5.97 -13.47
N SER A 127 -0.83 6.03 -13.24
CA SER A 127 0.15 5.89 -14.30
C SER A 127 0.57 4.43 -14.49
N THR A 128 0.89 4.08 -15.73
CA THR A 128 1.50 2.81 -16.09
C THR A 128 2.94 3.03 -16.56
N ASP A 129 3.74 1.98 -16.54
CA ASP A 129 4.98 1.97 -17.30
C ASP A 129 4.68 1.82 -18.81
N ARG A 130 5.73 1.82 -19.64
CA ARG A 130 5.60 1.72 -21.11
C ARG A 130 5.01 0.39 -21.59
N PHE A 131 4.86 -0.60 -20.71
CA PHE A 131 4.31 -1.91 -21.01
C PHE A 131 2.86 -2.06 -20.53
N GLY A 132 2.27 -0.99 -19.98
CA GLY A 132 0.90 -0.98 -19.49
C GLY A 132 0.74 -1.51 -18.08
N ASP A 133 1.83 -1.70 -17.34
CA ASP A 133 1.78 -2.16 -15.94
C ASP A 133 1.64 -0.96 -14.99
N PHE A 134 0.62 -0.96 -14.12
CA PHE A 134 0.42 0.12 -13.17
C PHE A 134 1.59 0.27 -12.19
N ILE A 135 2.00 1.52 -11.95
CA ILE A 135 3.05 1.88 -10.99
C ILE A 135 2.39 2.38 -9.70
N MET A 136 1.60 1.50 -9.04
CA MET A 136 0.83 1.88 -7.85
C MET A 136 1.67 2.05 -6.58
N SER A 137 2.95 1.74 -6.63
CA SER A 137 3.86 2.02 -5.52
C SER A 137 4.12 3.52 -5.33
N SER A 138 3.86 4.37 -6.38
CA SER A 138 4.07 5.82 -6.28
C SER A 138 3.24 6.67 -7.23
N GLN A 139 3.01 6.26 -8.46
CA GLN A 139 2.51 7.10 -9.56
C GLN A 139 0.97 7.20 -9.58
N VAL A 140 0.38 7.51 -8.41
CA VAL A 140 -1.04 7.81 -8.24
C VAL A 140 -1.21 9.29 -7.96
N TYR A 141 -1.70 10.04 -8.94
CA TYR A 141 -1.92 11.48 -8.84
C TYR A 141 -3.38 11.77 -8.55
N THR A 142 -3.63 12.51 -7.49
CA THR A 142 -5.00 12.80 -7.05
C THR A 142 -5.07 14.12 -6.29
N ASN A 143 -6.26 14.58 -5.94
CA ASN A 143 -6.47 15.77 -5.11
C ASN A 143 -6.88 15.39 -3.66
N ALA A 144 -6.91 16.39 -2.77
CA ALA A 144 -7.25 16.16 -1.35
C ALA A 144 -8.68 15.65 -1.17
N ARG A 145 -9.64 16.07 -2.00
CA ARG A 145 -11.04 15.64 -1.88
C ARG A 145 -11.22 14.18 -2.29
N ASP A 146 -10.51 13.73 -3.31
CA ASP A 146 -10.52 12.33 -3.74
C ASP A 146 -9.84 11.45 -2.68
N LEU A 147 -8.72 11.88 -2.08
CA LEU A 147 -8.12 11.19 -0.92
C LEU A 147 -9.06 11.16 0.29
N GLY A 148 -9.84 12.22 0.52
CA GLY A 148 -10.87 12.23 1.56
C GLY A 148 -11.95 11.17 1.33
N ARG A 149 -12.42 11.01 0.09
CA ARG A 149 -13.37 9.93 -0.27
C ARG A 149 -12.77 8.54 -0.05
N PHE A 150 -11.51 8.36 -0.42
CA PHE A 150 -10.79 7.12 -0.16
C PHE A 150 -10.70 6.83 1.34
N GLY A 151 -10.32 7.83 2.15
CA GLY A 151 -10.30 7.70 3.60
C GLY A 151 -11.67 7.40 4.21
N LEU A 152 -12.73 8.04 3.73
CA LEU A 152 -14.11 7.78 4.17
C LEU A 152 -14.58 6.37 3.86
N LEU A 153 -14.19 5.80 2.71
CA LEU A 153 -14.49 4.40 2.41
C LEU A 153 -13.90 3.46 3.47
N TYR A 154 -12.66 3.71 3.89
CA TYR A 154 -11.99 2.92 4.93
C TYR A 154 -12.55 3.20 6.32
N LEU A 155 -12.89 4.46 6.65
CA LEU A 155 -13.56 4.84 7.89
C LEU A 155 -14.91 4.10 8.05
N ASN A 156 -15.65 3.96 6.97
CA ASN A 156 -16.93 3.26 6.92
C ASN A 156 -16.79 1.74 6.69
N ASN A 157 -15.67 1.14 7.08
CA ASN A 157 -15.42 -0.30 6.94
C ASN A 157 -15.74 -0.86 5.56
N GLY A 158 -15.34 -0.14 4.50
CA GLY A 158 -15.53 -0.57 3.12
C GLY A 158 -16.93 -0.33 2.53
N MET A 159 -17.82 0.33 3.29
CA MET A 159 -19.16 0.71 2.83
C MET A 159 -19.17 2.07 2.14
N TRP A 160 -19.90 2.17 1.02
CA TRP A 160 -20.11 3.42 0.30
C TRP A 160 -21.53 3.51 -0.27
N ASN A 161 -22.29 4.51 0.15
CA ASN A 161 -23.68 4.72 -0.28
C ASN A 161 -24.57 3.46 -0.14
N GLY A 162 -24.36 2.67 0.92
CA GLY A 162 -25.12 1.43 1.17
C GLY A 162 -24.60 0.19 0.43
N GLU A 163 -23.58 0.32 -0.45
CA GLU A 163 -22.91 -0.79 -1.13
C GLU A 163 -21.60 -1.13 -0.42
N ARG A 164 -21.33 -2.43 -0.18
CA ARG A 164 -20.01 -2.89 0.27
C ARG A 164 -19.07 -2.98 -0.92
N LEU A 165 -18.06 -2.11 -0.96
CA LEU A 165 -17.03 -2.08 -2.01
C LEU A 165 -15.75 -2.83 -1.60
N ILE A 166 -15.47 -2.89 -0.30
CA ILE A 166 -14.31 -3.58 0.27
C ILE A 166 -14.81 -4.45 1.43
N SER A 167 -14.35 -5.68 1.53
CA SER A 167 -14.74 -6.60 2.60
C SER A 167 -14.23 -6.16 3.97
N GLU A 168 -14.87 -6.63 5.03
CA GLU A 168 -14.41 -6.40 6.40
C GLU A 168 -13.08 -7.09 6.65
N GLU A 169 -12.90 -8.29 6.11
CA GLU A 169 -11.65 -9.05 6.19
C GLU A 169 -10.46 -8.27 5.60
N TRP A 170 -10.69 -7.53 4.49
CA TRP A 170 -9.66 -6.67 3.94
C TRP A 170 -9.36 -5.48 4.86
N ILE A 171 -10.38 -4.84 5.41
CA ILE A 171 -10.21 -3.73 6.37
C ILE A 171 -9.45 -4.21 7.60
N ASP A 172 -9.76 -5.38 8.13
CA ASP A 172 -9.05 -5.98 9.26
C ASP A 172 -7.60 -6.33 8.89
N PHE A 173 -7.36 -6.88 7.71
CA PHE A 173 -6.02 -7.16 7.22
C PHE A 173 -5.15 -5.90 7.16
N VAL A 174 -5.65 -4.79 6.61
CA VAL A 174 -4.85 -3.57 6.47
C VAL A 174 -4.58 -2.88 7.81
N ARG A 175 -5.43 -3.08 8.83
CA ARG A 175 -5.28 -2.54 10.19
C ARG A 175 -4.51 -3.46 11.15
N THR A 176 -4.30 -4.71 10.77
CA THR A 176 -3.57 -5.68 11.59
C THR A 176 -2.07 -5.50 11.39
N PRO A 177 -1.28 -5.31 12.47
CA PRO A 177 0.17 -5.22 12.35
C PRO A 177 0.77 -6.45 11.68
N ALA A 178 1.59 -6.23 10.66
CA ALA A 178 2.32 -7.30 10.00
C ALA A 178 3.27 -7.98 11.00
N PRO A 179 3.26 -9.31 11.14
CA PRO A 179 4.08 -10.01 12.15
C PRO A 179 5.56 -9.64 12.08
N ALA A 180 6.10 -9.43 10.88
CA ALA A 180 7.49 -9.07 10.67
C ALA A 180 7.86 -7.67 11.22
N THR A 181 6.91 -6.82 11.58
CA THR A 181 7.17 -5.49 12.17
C THR A 181 7.46 -5.57 13.68
N ALA A 182 7.16 -6.69 14.33
CA ALA A 182 7.28 -6.83 15.78
C ALA A 182 8.69 -6.54 16.34
N THR A 183 9.72 -6.67 15.53
CA THR A 183 11.11 -6.45 15.92
C THR A 183 11.67 -5.10 15.46
N THR A 184 10.91 -4.31 14.73
CA THR A 184 11.39 -3.06 14.08
C THR A 184 10.90 -1.80 14.77
N GLY A 185 9.88 -1.89 15.64
CA GLY A 185 9.18 -0.73 16.21
C GLY A 185 8.33 0.05 15.20
N ASN A 186 8.29 -0.38 13.94
CA ASN A 186 7.45 0.23 12.92
C ASN A 186 6.03 -0.33 12.99
N GLY A 187 5.04 0.52 12.91
CA GLY A 187 3.65 0.10 12.71
C GLY A 187 3.33 0.00 11.21
N TYR A 188 3.06 -1.20 10.70
CA TYR A 188 2.68 -1.42 9.31
C TYR A 188 1.73 -2.62 9.18
N GLY A 189 0.68 -2.49 8.37
CA GLY A 189 -0.27 -3.55 8.06
C GLY A 189 -0.23 -3.90 6.57
N GLY A 190 -1.39 -4.17 5.97
CA GLY A 190 -1.50 -4.42 4.53
C GLY A 190 -1.45 -3.11 3.73
N GLN A 191 -0.27 -2.63 3.36
CA GLN A 191 -0.03 -1.37 2.62
C GLN A 191 -0.44 -0.08 3.38
N TRP A 192 -0.72 -0.18 4.68
CA TRP A 192 -1.05 0.95 5.54
C TRP A 192 -0.07 1.07 6.69
N TRP A 193 0.27 2.30 7.04
CA TRP A 193 1.06 2.64 8.21
C TRP A 193 0.17 2.69 9.44
N LEU A 194 0.60 2.00 10.47
CA LEU A 194 -0.05 1.95 11.79
C LEU A 194 0.77 2.72 12.82
N PRO A 195 0.21 3.05 13.99
CA PRO A 195 0.98 3.54 15.10
C PRO A 195 2.05 2.52 15.53
N GLY A 196 3.30 2.94 15.52
CA GLY A 196 4.44 2.21 16.05
C GLY A 196 5.01 2.92 17.28
N ASP A 197 6.24 2.60 17.67
CA ASP A 197 6.89 3.14 18.87
C ASP A 197 6.99 4.67 18.89
N ASN A 198 7.04 5.30 17.70
CA ASN A 198 7.12 6.77 17.54
C ASN A 198 5.75 7.46 17.56
N ALA A 199 4.67 6.72 17.76
CA ALA A 199 3.28 7.22 17.70
C ALA A 199 2.64 7.39 19.08
N SER A 200 3.42 7.63 20.13
CA SER A 200 2.88 7.88 21.48
C SER A 200 1.84 8.99 21.47
N GLY A 201 0.71 8.76 22.16
CA GLY A 201 -0.37 9.75 22.32
C GLY A 201 -1.27 9.89 21.09
N VAL A 202 -1.30 8.90 20.19
CA VAL A 202 -2.33 8.77 19.16
C VAL A 202 -3.21 7.54 19.40
N PRO A 203 -4.47 7.52 18.93
CA PRO A 203 -5.34 6.35 19.04
C PRO A 203 -4.70 5.13 18.37
N THR A 204 -4.82 3.97 19.01
CA THR A 204 -4.23 2.72 18.53
C THR A 204 -4.90 2.16 17.28
N ASP A 205 -6.12 2.59 17.01
CA ASP A 205 -6.91 2.24 15.83
C ASP A 205 -6.68 3.19 14.64
N ALA A 206 -5.83 4.20 14.79
CA ALA A 206 -5.45 5.09 13.70
C ALA A 206 -4.60 4.36 12.66
N TYR A 207 -4.80 4.66 11.39
CA TYR A 207 -3.97 4.16 10.30
C TYR A 207 -3.85 5.19 9.18
N SER A 208 -2.79 5.12 8.39
CA SER A 208 -2.47 6.18 7.43
C SER A 208 -1.83 5.66 6.16
N THR A 209 -2.19 6.25 5.03
CA THR A 209 -1.33 6.23 3.84
C THR A 209 -0.12 7.15 4.06
N SER A 210 0.97 6.92 3.33
CA SER A 210 2.14 7.80 3.37
C SER A 210 2.76 7.89 1.99
N GLY A 211 2.55 9.03 1.33
CA GLY A 211 3.15 9.35 0.05
C GLY A 211 4.36 10.26 0.18
N ASN A 212 5.22 10.21 -0.83
CA ASN A 212 6.43 11.03 -0.91
C ASN A 212 6.12 12.52 -0.65
N ARG A 213 6.99 13.19 0.07
CA ARG A 213 6.90 14.63 0.43
C ARG A 213 5.68 15.00 1.27
N GLY A 214 5.17 14.06 2.11
CA GLY A 214 4.13 14.36 3.10
C GLY A 214 2.70 14.34 2.58
N GLN A 215 2.40 13.40 1.69
CA GLN A 215 1.04 13.13 1.25
C GLN A 215 0.41 12.11 2.22
N TYR A 216 -0.53 12.53 3.05
CA TYR A 216 -1.15 11.66 4.05
C TYR A 216 -2.67 11.62 3.91
N THR A 217 -3.23 10.42 4.11
CA THR A 217 -4.63 10.21 4.47
C THR A 217 -4.63 9.42 5.76
N ILE A 218 -5.06 10.04 6.86
CA ILE A 218 -5.12 9.44 8.19
C ILE A 218 -6.57 9.14 8.50
N VAL A 219 -6.85 7.91 8.92
CA VAL A 219 -8.18 7.45 9.31
C VAL A 219 -8.13 7.08 10.79
N VAL A 220 -9.08 7.58 11.57
CA VAL A 220 -9.19 7.35 13.02
C VAL A 220 -10.62 6.93 13.36
N PRO A 221 -10.93 5.63 13.35
CA PRO A 221 -12.29 5.14 13.56
C PRO A 221 -12.89 5.56 14.90
N SER A 222 -12.13 5.52 15.99
CA SER A 222 -12.58 5.92 17.33
C SER A 222 -13.01 7.39 17.44
N HIS A 223 -12.68 8.23 16.45
CA HIS A 223 -12.99 9.66 16.42
C HIS A 223 -13.83 10.05 15.20
N ASP A 224 -14.35 9.08 14.45
CA ASP A 224 -15.08 9.33 13.19
C ASP A 224 -14.36 10.33 12.27
N LEU A 225 -13.03 10.20 12.15
CA LEU A 225 -12.16 11.24 11.59
C LEU A 225 -11.33 10.76 10.40
N VAL A 226 -11.33 11.56 9.34
CA VAL A 226 -10.37 11.46 8.23
C VAL A 226 -9.62 12.77 8.08
N ILE A 227 -8.30 12.72 8.11
CA ILE A 227 -7.43 13.87 7.85
C ILE A 227 -6.70 13.63 6.53
N VAL A 228 -6.76 14.61 5.63
CA VAL A 228 -5.97 14.61 4.39
C VAL A 228 -4.97 15.74 4.41
N ARG A 229 -3.71 15.41 4.22
CA ARG A 229 -2.66 16.40 4.02
C ARG A 229 -2.01 16.24 2.65
N ARG A 230 -1.83 17.37 1.96
CA ARG A 230 -1.02 17.48 0.75
C ARG A 230 0.22 18.30 1.08
N GLY A 231 1.37 17.64 1.06
CA GLY A 231 2.65 18.25 1.41
C GLY A 231 3.58 18.47 0.22
N LEU A 232 4.62 19.24 0.47
CA LEU A 232 5.77 19.41 -0.41
C LEU A 232 7.05 19.46 0.46
N ASP A 233 7.12 18.55 1.42
CA ASP A 233 8.19 18.57 2.41
C ASP A 233 9.49 17.98 1.87
N ASN A 234 10.59 18.34 2.49
CA ASN A 234 11.82 17.58 2.37
C ASN A 234 11.71 16.26 3.15
N PRO A 235 12.45 15.20 2.77
CA PRO A 235 12.43 13.94 3.50
C PRO A 235 12.63 14.14 5.01
N GLY A 236 11.75 13.54 5.82
CA GLY A 236 11.80 13.65 7.29
C GLY A 236 11.27 14.94 7.89
N GLY A 237 10.81 15.91 7.08
CA GLY A 237 10.43 17.26 7.56
C GLY A 237 9.07 17.34 8.25
N PHE A 238 8.21 16.33 8.21
CA PHE A 238 6.86 16.42 8.78
C PHE A 238 6.39 15.09 9.37
N SER A 239 5.82 15.15 10.58
CA SER A 239 5.28 13.99 11.28
C SER A 239 3.77 13.86 11.09
N ARG A 240 3.30 12.78 10.44
CA ARG A 240 1.85 12.48 10.33
C ARG A 240 1.20 12.25 11.69
N TRP A 241 1.88 11.57 12.59
CA TRP A 241 1.36 11.34 13.96
C TRP A 241 1.39 12.61 14.81
N GLY A 242 2.36 13.51 14.56
CA GLY A 242 2.37 14.86 15.12
C GLY A 242 1.15 15.67 14.66
N LEU A 243 0.84 15.64 13.37
CA LEU A 243 -0.37 16.29 12.85
C LEU A 243 -1.63 15.74 13.52
N LEU A 244 -1.76 14.41 13.60
CA LEU A 244 -2.93 13.80 14.25
C LEU A 244 -3.09 14.27 15.69
N ARG A 245 -2.01 14.27 16.49
CA ARG A 245 -2.06 14.78 17.88
C ARG A 245 -2.55 16.21 17.98
N GLU A 246 -2.09 17.10 17.11
CA GLU A 246 -2.51 18.51 17.15
C GLU A 246 -3.97 18.69 16.71
N VAL A 247 -4.42 17.91 15.72
CA VAL A 247 -5.82 17.92 15.30
C VAL A 247 -6.73 17.42 16.42
N LEU A 248 -6.37 16.33 17.09
CA LEU A 248 -7.16 15.79 18.19
C LEU A 248 -7.30 16.76 19.37
N LYS A 249 -6.27 17.54 19.67
CA LYS A 249 -6.36 18.60 20.69
C LYS A 249 -7.35 19.73 20.34
N ALA A 250 -7.60 19.93 19.04
CA ALA A 250 -8.49 20.97 18.55
C ALA A 250 -9.95 20.51 18.38
N ILE A 251 -10.19 19.19 18.46
CA ILE A 251 -11.54 18.64 18.44
C ILE A 251 -12.08 18.67 19.87
N PRO A 252 -13.25 19.31 20.13
CA PRO A 252 -13.86 19.26 21.46
C PRO A 252 -14.12 17.81 21.88
N GLU A 253 -13.81 17.47 23.14
CA GLU A 253 -14.33 16.24 23.73
C GLU A 253 -15.85 16.33 23.68
N GLU A 254 -16.52 15.31 23.12
CA GLU A 254 -17.98 15.21 23.24
C GLU A 254 -18.28 15.15 24.74
N THR A 255 -18.82 16.24 25.29
CA THR A 255 -19.40 16.20 26.62
C THR A 255 -20.54 15.22 26.55
N GLU A 256 -20.47 14.13 27.32
CA GLU A 256 -21.59 13.22 27.59
C GLU A 256 -22.70 14.02 28.27
N ASP A 257 -23.47 14.74 27.49
CA ASP A 257 -24.72 15.35 27.87
C ASP A 257 -25.79 14.91 26.87
N ARG A 258 -26.27 13.70 27.08
CA ARG A 258 -27.65 13.33 26.73
C ARG A 258 -28.12 12.12 27.53
#